data_513452e0364a310f88b28b3e6ba914dc
#
_entry.id   513452e0364a310f88b28b3e6ba914dc
#
_cell.length_a   1.000
_cell.length_b   1.000
_cell.length_c   1.000
_cell.angle_alpha   90.00
_cell.angle_beta   90.00
_cell.angle_gamma   90.00
#
_symmetry.space_group_name_H-M   'P 1'
#
loop_
_entity.id
_entity.type
_entity.pdbx_description
1 polymer ?
#
loop_
_entity_poly.entity_id
_entity_poly.type
_entity_poly.pdbx_seq_one_letter_code
_entity_poly.pdbx_strand_id
1 'polypeptide(L)'
;MATKALVTWALALQFSNLTEPVIDIAVKSVYNWAGYAIGSYALPPAGIAYKASVPFIGADGNSSIFGTGKYVDVKTAALINGIASHADDYDNTYRDNPIHPSGPVLSALFAVAEWMAPVSGEDFLAAFVAGVEAECKIGVAVFPEHYNVGWHITSTVGSVGSAVAVGKLLGLDTKQMQKAISIASVQVIGMHESFGTDTKPFHVGAAAQAGLQSALLAKSGFGGSLEGLEAKRGWSHVVSTRENLTAEISTLGDVWEISRNTFKPYPCDRIIHAAIDGWIQIHDKAVKDGLDLTKIANVTARTHPRVLFLTDDPKPETGLQGKFSVYHAASVALLFGEATPTQFTDEAVHNKTVIELRQKVNVTSDDKVSEHGAFVAVEFENGKKLEIHVEHTIGSYENPLDEKFLHTKFLDHVGNQIGDVRAKNALSAFAGIANMADVGQISQQFKK
;
A
#
# COMPACT_ATOMS: atom_id res chain seq x y z
N MET A 1 21.06 3.75 21.54
CA MET A 1 19.88 4.57 21.27
C MET A 1 19.44 4.28 19.83
N ALA A 2 18.29 3.64 19.68
CA ALA A 2 17.75 3.18 18.39
C ALA A 2 17.50 4.34 17.42
N THR A 3 16.84 5.42 17.87
CA THR A 3 16.58 6.61 17.02
C THR A 3 17.88 7.16 16.42
N LYS A 4 18.95 7.29 17.22
CA LYS A 4 20.23 7.80 16.71
C LYS A 4 20.89 6.86 15.71
N ALA A 5 20.81 5.53 15.92
CA ALA A 5 21.37 4.54 15.00
C ALA A 5 20.64 4.58 13.65
N LEU A 6 19.30 4.58 13.66
CA LEU A 6 18.47 4.74 12.46
C LEU A 6 18.83 6.01 11.70
N VAL A 7 18.90 7.14 12.38
CA VAL A 7 19.24 8.44 11.76
C VAL A 7 20.63 8.43 11.14
N THR A 8 21.63 7.90 11.86
CA THR A 8 23.00 7.84 11.35
C THR A 8 23.07 7.01 10.07
N TRP A 9 22.41 5.86 10.05
CA TRP A 9 22.33 4.99 8.88
C TRP A 9 21.60 5.67 7.72
N ALA A 10 20.38 6.20 7.98
CA ALA A 10 19.55 6.81 6.94
C ALA A 10 20.22 8.00 6.26
N LEU A 11 20.92 8.85 7.02
CA LEU A 11 21.65 9.99 6.47
C LEU A 11 22.89 9.57 5.68
N ALA A 12 23.57 8.49 6.08
CA ALA A 12 24.74 7.97 5.39
C ALA A 12 24.39 7.18 4.12
N LEU A 13 23.17 6.64 4.00
CA LEU A 13 22.75 5.83 2.85
C LEU A 13 22.82 6.66 1.55
N GLN A 14 23.52 6.14 0.54
CA GLN A 14 23.62 6.69 -0.82
C GLN A 14 23.13 5.66 -1.83
N PHE A 15 22.73 6.09 -3.02
CA PHE A 15 22.30 5.20 -4.09
C PHE A 15 23.35 4.12 -4.41
N SER A 16 24.61 4.48 -4.41
CA SER A 16 25.74 3.55 -4.61
C SER A 16 25.88 2.46 -3.54
N ASN A 17 25.18 2.57 -2.41
CA ASN A 17 25.14 1.52 -1.38
C ASN A 17 24.02 0.50 -1.64
N LEU A 18 23.08 0.79 -2.56
CA LEU A 18 21.97 -0.09 -2.89
C LEU A 18 22.45 -1.19 -3.86
N THR A 19 22.03 -2.41 -3.61
CA THR A 19 22.25 -3.52 -4.56
C THR A 19 21.25 -3.47 -5.71
N GLU A 20 21.60 -4.07 -6.86
CA GLU A 20 20.67 -4.14 -8.01
C GLU A 20 19.28 -4.69 -7.64
N PRO A 21 19.13 -5.77 -6.84
CA PRO A 21 17.80 -6.23 -6.43
C PRO A 21 17.03 -5.21 -5.58
N VAL A 22 17.72 -4.42 -4.75
CA VAL A 22 17.09 -3.36 -3.95
C VAL A 22 16.62 -2.21 -4.86
N ILE A 23 17.41 -1.85 -5.84
CA ILE A 23 17.05 -0.82 -6.83
C ILE A 23 15.85 -1.29 -7.66
N ASP A 24 15.85 -2.54 -8.14
CA ASP A 24 14.76 -3.10 -8.93
C ASP A 24 13.42 -3.06 -8.16
N ILE A 25 13.40 -3.56 -6.92
CA ILE A 25 12.18 -3.55 -6.11
C ILE A 25 11.74 -2.13 -5.73
N ALA A 26 12.69 -1.20 -5.54
CA ALA A 26 12.38 0.20 -5.29
C ALA A 26 11.71 0.85 -6.51
N VAL A 27 12.23 0.65 -7.72
CA VAL A 27 11.64 1.15 -8.96
C VAL A 27 10.27 0.53 -9.21
N LYS A 28 10.10 -0.78 -8.99
CA LYS A 28 8.80 -1.47 -9.07
C LYS A 28 7.80 -0.86 -8.08
N SER A 29 8.22 -0.56 -6.86
CA SER A 29 7.39 0.09 -5.85
C SER A 29 6.98 1.50 -6.25
N VAL A 30 7.88 2.26 -6.89
CA VAL A 30 7.60 3.62 -7.39
C VAL A 30 6.53 3.59 -8.47
N TYR A 31 6.70 2.80 -9.54
CA TYR A 31 5.67 2.80 -10.59
C TYR A 31 4.37 2.12 -10.14
N ASN A 32 4.42 1.12 -9.24
CA ASN A 32 3.22 0.55 -8.66
C ASN A 32 2.42 1.61 -7.86
N TRP A 33 3.09 2.38 -6.99
CA TRP A 33 2.47 3.51 -6.28
C TRP A 33 1.89 4.54 -7.26
N ALA A 34 2.67 4.95 -8.27
CA ALA A 34 2.24 5.93 -9.25
C ALA A 34 1.00 5.49 -10.03
N GLY A 35 0.91 4.20 -10.34
CA GLY A 35 -0.27 3.61 -10.97
C GLY A 35 -1.54 3.91 -10.21
N TYR A 36 -1.51 3.82 -8.87
CA TYR A 36 -2.69 4.11 -8.04
C TYR A 36 -2.85 5.59 -7.71
N ALA A 37 -1.77 6.32 -7.47
CA ALA A 37 -1.86 7.77 -7.27
C ALA A 37 -2.51 8.48 -8.46
N ILE A 38 -2.26 7.99 -9.69
CA ILE A 38 -2.87 8.51 -10.92
C ILE A 38 -4.26 7.88 -11.15
N GLY A 39 -4.34 6.55 -11.18
CA GLY A 39 -5.52 5.81 -11.63
C GLY A 39 -6.70 5.90 -10.66
N SER A 40 -6.43 5.85 -9.36
CA SER A 40 -7.48 5.86 -8.33
C SER A 40 -7.93 7.26 -7.92
N TYR A 41 -7.38 8.33 -8.51
CA TYR A 41 -7.88 9.69 -8.24
C TYR A 41 -9.36 9.87 -8.61
N ALA A 42 -9.86 9.14 -9.59
CA ALA A 42 -11.27 9.15 -9.96
C ALA A 42 -12.21 8.60 -8.88
N LEU A 43 -11.68 7.83 -7.93
CA LEU A 43 -12.45 7.30 -6.81
C LEU A 43 -12.83 8.43 -5.82
N PRO A 44 -13.98 8.31 -5.14
CA PRO A 44 -14.52 9.37 -4.29
C PRO A 44 -13.56 9.95 -3.25
N PRO A 45 -12.76 9.15 -2.49
CA PRO A 45 -11.99 9.68 -1.37
C PRO A 45 -11.03 10.83 -1.73
N ALA A 46 -10.26 10.67 -2.82
CA ALA A 46 -9.29 11.69 -3.25
C ALA A 46 -9.97 12.97 -3.75
N GLY A 47 -11.06 12.81 -4.55
CA GLY A 47 -11.84 13.94 -5.06
C GLY A 47 -12.54 14.73 -3.95
N ILE A 48 -13.09 14.04 -2.95
CA ILE A 48 -13.74 14.66 -1.78
C ILE A 48 -12.70 15.41 -0.94
N ALA A 49 -11.53 14.79 -0.66
CA ALA A 49 -10.45 15.41 0.08
C ALA A 49 -9.90 16.65 -0.64
N TYR A 50 -9.74 16.59 -1.98
CA TYR A 50 -9.37 17.76 -2.77
C TYR A 50 -10.41 18.88 -2.64
N LYS A 51 -11.70 18.59 -2.83
CA LYS A 51 -12.78 19.56 -2.70
C LYS A 51 -12.79 20.25 -1.33
N ALA A 52 -12.56 19.48 -0.26
CA ALA A 52 -12.48 20.02 1.10
C ALA A 52 -11.24 20.92 1.31
N SER A 53 -10.16 20.70 0.56
CA SER A 53 -8.92 21.47 0.66
C SER A 53 -8.95 22.77 -0.15
N VAL A 54 -9.77 22.84 -1.22
CA VAL A 54 -9.82 23.98 -2.17
C VAL A 54 -9.89 25.36 -1.49
N PRO A 55 -10.69 25.60 -0.43
CA PRO A 55 -10.75 26.91 0.21
C PRO A 55 -9.44 27.39 0.85
N PHE A 56 -8.48 26.47 1.07
CA PHE A 56 -7.23 26.72 1.78
C PHE A 56 -6.00 26.62 0.87
N ILE A 57 -6.17 26.23 -0.39
CA ILE A 57 -5.08 26.15 -1.38
C ILE A 57 -4.74 27.57 -1.85
N GLY A 58 -3.46 27.96 -1.66
CA GLY A 58 -2.96 29.23 -2.21
C GLY A 58 -2.83 29.21 -3.74
N ALA A 59 -2.68 30.39 -4.35
CA ALA A 59 -2.57 30.56 -5.80
C ALA A 59 -1.28 29.95 -6.40
N ASP A 60 -0.22 29.76 -5.60
CA ASP A 60 1.13 29.41 -6.03
C ASP A 60 1.50 27.96 -5.63
N GLY A 61 0.64 27.00 -5.93
CA GLY A 61 0.94 25.59 -5.71
C GLY A 61 2.03 25.08 -6.65
N ASN A 62 3.06 24.42 -6.08
CA ASN A 62 4.21 23.89 -6.84
C ASN A 62 4.26 22.37 -6.87
N SER A 63 3.32 21.69 -6.23
CA SER A 63 3.26 20.22 -6.19
C SER A 63 1.99 19.71 -6.85
N SER A 64 2.11 18.71 -7.72
CA SER A 64 1.00 18.21 -8.51
C SER A 64 0.14 17.18 -7.74
N ILE A 65 -1.16 17.21 -8.03
CA ILE A 65 -2.03 16.06 -7.81
C ILE A 65 -1.95 15.22 -9.08
N PHE A 66 -1.35 14.03 -8.97
CA PHE A 66 -1.02 13.18 -10.10
C PHE A 66 -2.27 12.80 -10.93
N GLY A 67 -2.12 12.75 -12.25
CA GLY A 67 -3.20 12.42 -13.18
C GLY A 67 -4.28 13.49 -13.39
N THR A 68 -4.15 14.68 -12.76
CA THR A 68 -5.21 15.71 -12.80
C THR A 68 -4.82 17.00 -13.50
N GLY A 69 -3.54 17.30 -13.61
CA GLY A 69 -3.02 18.60 -14.06
C GLY A 69 -3.20 19.73 -13.04
N LYS A 70 -3.63 19.46 -11.82
CA LYS A 70 -3.80 20.44 -10.74
C LYS A 70 -2.52 20.53 -9.90
N TYR A 71 -2.18 21.75 -9.49
CA TYR A 71 -1.07 22.06 -8.60
C TYR A 71 -1.60 22.68 -7.30
N VAL A 72 -1.02 22.28 -6.18
CA VAL A 72 -1.40 22.69 -4.84
C VAL A 72 -0.15 22.89 -3.98
N ASP A 73 -0.31 23.32 -2.73
CA ASP A 73 0.81 23.32 -1.78
C ASP A 73 1.31 21.90 -1.49
N VAL A 74 2.57 21.82 -1.08
CA VAL A 74 3.30 20.55 -0.88
C VAL A 74 2.60 19.60 0.12
N LYS A 75 1.95 20.13 1.16
CA LYS A 75 1.26 19.31 2.17
C LYS A 75 -0.05 18.75 1.63
N THR A 76 -0.80 19.56 0.91
CA THR A 76 -2.04 19.14 0.26
C THR A 76 -1.76 18.10 -0.84
N ALA A 77 -0.67 18.26 -1.63
CA ALA A 77 -0.26 17.26 -2.61
C ALA A 77 0.05 15.92 -1.97
N ALA A 78 0.85 15.91 -0.89
CA ALA A 78 1.18 14.69 -0.14
C ALA A 78 -0.08 13.99 0.39
N LEU A 79 -1.03 14.75 0.97
CA LEU A 79 -2.30 14.22 1.46
C LEU A 79 -3.12 13.57 0.33
N ILE A 80 -3.38 14.30 -0.75
CA ILE A 80 -4.29 13.85 -1.81
C ILE A 80 -3.69 12.67 -2.59
N ASN A 81 -2.41 12.74 -2.96
CA ASN A 81 -1.73 11.63 -3.63
C ASN A 81 -1.66 10.39 -2.75
N GLY A 82 -1.46 10.55 -1.43
CA GLY A 82 -1.49 9.45 -0.48
C GLY A 82 -2.86 8.80 -0.36
N ILE A 83 -3.94 9.59 -0.31
CA ILE A 83 -5.31 9.08 -0.34
C ILE A 83 -5.55 8.32 -1.66
N ALA A 84 -5.21 8.91 -2.81
CA ALA A 84 -5.41 8.28 -4.10
C ALA A 84 -4.64 6.96 -4.22
N SER A 85 -3.38 6.93 -3.78
CA SER A 85 -2.52 5.74 -3.90
C SER A 85 -3.03 4.52 -3.13
N HIS A 86 -3.93 4.71 -2.15
CA HIS A 86 -4.48 3.63 -1.32
C HIS A 86 -6.00 3.44 -1.45
N ALA A 87 -6.68 4.30 -2.22
CA ALA A 87 -8.14 4.27 -2.35
C ALA A 87 -8.68 2.97 -2.94
N ASP A 88 -7.90 2.31 -3.78
CA ASP A 88 -8.29 1.05 -4.43
C ASP A 88 -7.83 -0.20 -3.65
N ASP A 89 -7.10 -0.02 -2.56
CA ASP A 89 -6.51 -1.10 -1.75
C ASP A 89 -5.70 -2.12 -2.59
N TYR A 90 -4.99 -1.61 -3.61
CA TYR A 90 -4.32 -2.41 -4.63
C TYR A 90 -2.79 -2.15 -4.67
N ASP A 91 -2.30 -1.29 -3.80
CA ASP A 91 -0.90 -0.94 -3.63
C ASP A 91 -0.09 -2.08 -2.97
N ASN A 92 1.22 -2.00 -3.09
CA ASN A 92 2.14 -2.99 -2.56
C ASN A 92 2.07 -3.10 -1.03
N THR A 93 2.41 -4.29 -0.53
CA THR A 93 2.34 -4.64 0.89
C THR A 93 3.64 -5.31 1.33
N TYR A 94 4.12 -4.97 2.50
CA TYR A 94 5.25 -5.65 3.10
C TYR A 94 4.86 -7.10 3.52
N ARG A 95 5.81 -8.05 3.36
CA ARG A 95 5.56 -9.48 3.56
C ARG A 95 5.12 -9.84 4.98
N ASP A 96 5.90 -9.40 5.98
CA ASP A 96 5.85 -9.96 7.33
C ASP A 96 4.83 -9.26 8.24
N ASN A 97 4.24 -8.17 7.78
CA ASN A 97 3.13 -7.49 8.44
C ASN A 97 2.33 -6.66 7.40
N PRO A 98 1.12 -6.17 7.73
CA PRO A 98 0.27 -5.46 6.78
C PRO A 98 0.62 -3.97 6.59
N ILE A 99 1.90 -3.63 6.50
CA ILE A 99 2.35 -2.27 6.11
C ILE A 99 2.25 -2.14 4.59
N HIS A 100 1.77 -0.97 4.12
CA HIS A 100 1.82 -0.53 2.73
C HIS A 100 2.89 0.58 2.60
N PRO A 101 4.17 0.22 2.42
CA PRO A 101 5.25 1.16 2.71
C PRO A 101 5.41 2.26 1.67
N SER A 102 4.96 2.05 0.43
CA SER A 102 5.12 3.05 -0.63
C SER A 102 4.17 4.23 -0.48
N GLY A 103 2.95 4.00 0.03
CA GLY A 103 1.89 5.01 0.08
C GLY A 103 2.32 6.29 0.78
N PRO A 104 2.64 6.26 2.08
CA PRO A 104 3.03 7.45 2.84
C PRO A 104 4.33 8.06 2.31
N VAL A 105 5.35 7.23 2.11
CA VAL A 105 6.72 7.70 1.81
C VAL A 105 6.80 8.36 0.44
N LEU A 106 6.28 7.72 -0.63
CA LEU A 106 6.34 8.28 -1.98
C LEU A 106 5.43 9.49 -2.15
N SER A 107 4.26 9.51 -1.49
CA SER A 107 3.37 10.68 -1.55
C SER A 107 4.03 11.93 -0.96
N ALA A 108 4.77 11.78 0.13
CA ALA A 108 5.55 12.86 0.72
C ALA A 108 6.76 13.25 -0.14
N LEU A 109 7.51 12.26 -0.65
CA LEU A 109 8.71 12.49 -1.44
C LEU A 109 8.43 13.18 -2.77
N PHE A 110 7.44 12.73 -3.54
CA PHE A 110 7.11 13.37 -4.82
C PHE A 110 6.62 14.80 -4.63
N ALA A 111 5.80 15.05 -3.61
CA ALA A 111 5.35 16.42 -3.31
C ALA A 111 6.54 17.35 -2.99
N VAL A 112 7.53 16.87 -2.22
CA VAL A 112 8.73 17.63 -1.87
C VAL A 112 9.68 17.75 -3.06
N ALA A 113 9.85 16.70 -3.87
CA ALA A 113 10.73 16.74 -5.04
C ALA A 113 10.25 17.79 -6.06
N GLU A 114 8.95 17.86 -6.34
CA GLU A 114 8.39 18.92 -7.20
C GLU A 114 8.57 20.32 -6.61
N TRP A 115 8.44 20.47 -5.29
CA TRP A 115 8.57 21.75 -4.60
C TRP A 115 10.02 22.26 -4.55
N MET A 116 11.01 21.39 -4.40
CA MET A 116 12.41 21.78 -4.19
C MET A 116 13.32 21.57 -5.39
N ALA A 117 12.83 21.03 -6.50
CA ALA A 117 13.60 20.69 -7.70
C ALA A 117 14.85 21.57 -7.95
N PRO A 118 15.96 21.02 -8.50
CA PRO A 118 16.10 19.67 -9.03
C PRO A 118 16.44 18.63 -7.96
N VAL A 119 15.90 17.41 -8.13
CA VAL A 119 16.19 16.22 -7.32
C VAL A 119 16.56 15.08 -8.26
N SER A 120 17.78 14.53 -8.15
CA SER A 120 18.18 13.38 -8.98
C SER A 120 17.39 12.12 -8.64
N GLY A 121 17.20 11.22 -9.63
CA GLY A 121 16.57 9.93 -9.41
C GLY A 121 17.32 9.07 -8.38
N GLU A 122 18.65 9.15 -8.36
CA GLU A 122 19.50 8.45 -7.39
C GLU A 122 19.24 8.94 -5.96
N ASP A 123 19.23 10.26 -5.72
CA ASP A 123 18.96 10.83 -4.40
C ASP A 123 17.52 10.52 -3.96
N PHE A 124 16.56 10.58 -4.90
CA PHE A 124 15.17 10.24 -4.64
C PHE A 124 15.02 8.78 -4.20
N LEU A 125 15.62 7.83 -4.93
CA LEU A 125 15.54 6.40 -4.60
C LEU A 125 16.27 6.08 -3.28
N ALA A 126 17.42 6.70 -3.01
CA ALA A 126 18.11 6.55 -1.73
C ALA A 126 17.27 7.08 -0.56
N ALA A 127 16.53 8.18 -0.76
CA ALA A 127 15.62 8.72 0.25
C ALA A 127 14.38 7.82 0.43
N PHE A 128 13.83 7.31 -0.67
CA PHE A 128 12.70 6.36 -0.63
C PHE A 128 13.07 5.10 0.15
N VAL A 129 14.18 4.46 -0.18
CA VAL A 129 14.65 3.26 0.52
C VAL A 129 14.90 3.54 1.99
N ALA A 130 15.52 4.69 2.34
CA ALA A 130 15.73 5.06 3.75
C ALA A 130 14.42 5.18 4.54
N GLY A 131 13.38 5.73 3.93
CA GLY A 131 12.05 5.85 4.55
C GLY A 131 11.37 4.51 4.74
N VAL A 132 11.39 3.64 3.72
CA VAL A 132 10.81 2.30 3.78
C VAL A 132 11.52 1.43 4.83
N GLU A 133 12.85 1.44 4.85
CA GLU A 133 13.61 0.72 5.87
C GLU A 133 13.26 1.21 7.29
N ALA A 134 13.14 2.52 7.47
CA ALA A 134 12.77 3.09 8.77
C ALA A 134 11.39 2.59 9.23
N GLU A 135 10.36 2.74 8.41
CA GLU A 135 8.99 2.36 8.81
C GLU A 135 8.81 0.86 8.97
N CYS A 136 9.43 0.04 8.09
CA CYS A 136 9.33 -1.40 8.20
C CYS A 136 10.05 -1.93 9.44
N LYS A 137 11.26 -1.47 9.75
CA LYS A 137 12.01 -1.84 10.97
C LYS A 137 11.24 -1.49 12.25
N ILE A 138 10.70 -0.28 12.35
CA ILE A 138 9.93 0.10 13.54
C ILE A 138 8.60 -0.64 13.62
N GLY A 139 7.99 -0.95 12.47
CA GLY A 139 6.77 -1.74 12.40
C GLY A 139 6.97 -3.18 12.85
N VAL A 140 8.03 -3.86 12.39
CA VAL A 140 8.39 -5.22 12.81
C VAL A 140 8.65 -5.26 14.32
N ALA A 141 9.28 -4.22 14.87
CA ALA A 141 9.60 -4.15 16.30
C ALA A 141 8.39 -4.20 17.22
N VAL A 142 7.23 -3.74 16.77
CA VAL A 142 5.99 -3.63 17.56
C VAL A 142 4.89 -4.60 17.12
N PHE A 143 5.04 -5.26 15.98
CA PHE A 143 4.09 -6.26 15.46
C PHE A 143 4.27 -7.61 16.20
N PRO A 144 3.19 -8.39 16.49
CA PRO A 144 1.79 -8.13 16.08
C PRO A 144 0.96 -7.32 17.08
N GLU A 145 1.43 -7.06 18.30
CA GLU A 145 0.64 -6.50 19.40
C GLU A 145 0.04 -5.13 19.03
N HIS A 146 0.84 -4.27 18.40
CA HIS A 146 0.40 -2.96 17.90
C HIS A 146 -0.81 -3.09 16.93
N TYR A 147 -0.72 -4.04 16.01
CA TYR A 147 -1.78 -4.29 15.06
C TYR A 147 -3.02 -4.90 15.72
N ASN A 148 -2.82 -5.88 16.60
CA ASN A 148 -3.91 -6.60 17.26
C ASN A 148 -4.76 -5.73 18.19
N VAL A 149 -4.18 -4.65 18.76
CA VAL A 149 -4.93 -3.70 19.59
C VAL A 149 -5.83 -2.77 18.75
N GLY A 150 -5.61 -2.73 17.43
CA GLY A 150 -6.48 -2.01 16.49
C GLY A 150 -5.82 -0.85 15.74
N TRP A 151 -4.50 -0.67 15.80
CA TRP A 151 -3.81 0.35 15.03
C TRP A 151 -3.66 -0.05 13.56
N HIS A 152 -3.89 0.88 12.64
CA HIS A 152 -3.52 0.73 11.23
C HIS A 152 -2.02 0.97 11.09
N ILE A 153 -1.23 -0.11 11.13
CA ILE A 153 0.23 -0.05 11.20
C ILE A 153 0.85 0.78 10.06
N THR A 154 0.31 0.73 8.84
CA THR A 154 0.77 1.53 7.69
C THR A 154 0.92 3.00 8.03
N SER A 155 -0.08 3.58 8.67
CA SER A 155 -0.08 5.03 8.93
C SER A 155 0.68 5.40 10.19
N THR A 156 0.66 4.54 11.20
CA THR A 156 1.36 4.82 12.46
C THR A 156 2.88 4.80 12.30
N VAL A 157 3.42 3.95 11.42
CA VAL A 157 4.86 3.94 11.07
C VAL A 157 5.18 4.82 9.86
N GLY A 158 4.22 4.97 8.94
CA GLY A 158 4.40 5.73 7.70
C GLY A 158 4.67 7.22 7.91
N SER A 159 4.16 7.81 8.99
CA SER A 159 4.54 9.19 9.36
C SER A 159 6.03 9.32 9.67
N VAL A 160 6.62 8.31 10.32
CA VAL A 160 8.06 8.28 10.61
C VAL A 160 8.86 7.99 9.35
N GLY A 161 8.43 6.98 8.52
CA GLY A 161 9.07 6.69 7.24
C GLY A 161 9.11 7.92 6.31
N SER A 162 7.99 8.62 6.19
CA SER A 162 7.89 9.87 5.41
C SER A 162 8.80 10.97 5.97
N ALA A 163 8.90 11.11 7.31
CA ALA A 163 9.78 12.11 7.93
C ALA A 163 11.27 11.82 7.67
N VAL A 164 11.67 10.54 7.69
CA VAL A 164 13.05 10.11 7.39
C VAL A 164 13.38 10.37 5.92
N ALA A 165 12.50 9.96 5.01
CA ALA A 165 12.70 10.14 3.57
C ALA A 165 12.79 11.62 3.18
N VAL A 166 11.81 12.42 3.58
CA VAL A 166 11.78 13.86 3.33
C VAL A 166 12.95 14.57 4.00
N GLY A 167 13.26 14.22 5.26
CA GLY A 167 14.37 14.80 5.99
C GLY A 167 15.72 14.55 5.32
N LYS A 168 15.90 13.37 4.71
CA LYS A 168 17.08 13.04 3.91
C LYS A 168 17.19 13.91 2.67
N LEU A 169 16.11 14.05 1.86
CA LEU A 169 16.11 14.95 0.71
C LEU A 169 16.36 16.41 1.08
N LEU A 170 15.80 16.85 2.20
CA LEU A 170 16.00 18.21 2.70
C LEU A 170 17.41 18.46 3.27
N GLY A 171 18.26 17.44 3.41
CA GLY A 171 19.59 17.55 3.98
C GLY A 171 19.59 17.90 5.47
N LEU A 172 18.71 17.30 6.25
CA LEU A 172 18.68 17.49 7.70
C LEU A 172 19.97 16.95 8.33
N ASP A 173 20.46 17.62 9.37
CA ASP A 173 21.51 17.06 10.21
C ASP A 173 20.97 16.00 11.18
N THR A 174 21.86 15.30 11.88
CA THR A 174 21.50 14.21 12.80
C THR A 174 20.49 14.67 13.87
N LYS A 175 20.68 15.87 14.47
CA LYS A 175 19.75 16.36 15.51
C LYS A 175 18.41 16.78 14.93
N GLN A 176 18.42 17.40 13.76
CA GLN A 176 17.20 17.77 13.05
C GLN A 176 16.39 16.52 12.67
N MET A 177 17.04 15.48 12.14
CA MET A 177 16.37 14.23 11.79
C MET A 177 15.81 13.52 13.03
N GLN A 178 16.54 13.45 14.14
CA GLN A 178 15.99 12.91 15.40
C GLN A 178 14.74 13.67 15.86
N LYS A 179 14.73 15.00 15.75
CA LYS A 179 13.56 15.82 16.05
C LYS A 179 12.42 15.59 15.07
N ALA A 180 12.70 15.45 13.77
CA ALA A 180 11.69 15.15 12.76
C ALA A 180 10.98 13.82 13.09
N ILE A 181 11.75 12.78 13.42
CA ILE A 181 11.21 11.48 13.87
C ILE A 181 10.34 11.66 15.12
N SER A 182 10.82 12.43 16.10
CA SER A 182 10.06 12.67 17.34
C SER A 182 8.74 13.40 17.08
N ILE A 183 8.72 14.39 16.17
CA ILE A 183 7.50 15.13 15.82
C ILE A 183 6.54 14.23 15.04
N ALA A 184 7.07 13.37 14.13
CA ALA A 184 6.26 12.43 13.38
C ALA A 184 5.65 11.35 14.28
N SER A 185 6.41 10.81 15.22
CA SER A 185 6.00 9.70 16.08
C SER A 185 4.86 10.04 17.05
N VAL A 186 4.61 11.31 17.36
CA VAL A 186 3.46 11.72 18.20
C VAL A 186 2.17 11.87 17.39
N GLN A 187 2.22 11.76 16.07
CA GLN A 187 1.07 11.83 15.18
C GLN A 187 0.61 10.42 14.82
N VAL A 188 0.19 9.65 15.82
CA VAL A 188 -0.27 8.26 15.65
C VAL A 188 -1.64 8.28 14.99
N ILE A 189 -1.71 7.85 13.73
CA ILE A 189 -2.87 7.96 12.85
C ILE A 189 -3.37 6.57 12.48
N GLY A 190 -4.70 6.38 12.52
CA GLY A 190 -5.36 5.25 11.88
C GLY A 190 -5.73 4.11 12.82
N MET A 191 -6.96 3.61 12.62
CA MET A 191 -7.55 2.50 13.36
C MET A 191 -8.23 1.52 12.42
N HIS A 192 -8.27 0.24 12.79
CA HIS A 192 -8.95 -0.83 12.03
C HIS A 192 -10.44 -0.59 11.86
N GLU A 193 -11.09 0.09 12.81
CA GLU A 193 -12.52 0.44 12.74
C GLU A 193 -12.87 1.21 11.45
N SER A 194 -11.89 1.86 10.85
CA SER A 194 -12.08 2.61 9.60
C SER A 194 -11.92 1.75 8.33
N PHE A 195 -11.60 0.46 8.43
CA PHE A 195 -11.44 -0.40 7.26
C PHE A 195 -12.80 -0.59 6.57
N GLY A 196 -12.78 -0.63 5.23
CA GLY A 196 -14.01 -0.61 4.43
C GLY A 196 -14.67 0.77 4.28
N THR A 197 -14.01 1.85 4.73
CA THR A 197 -14.48 3.24 4.57
C THR A 197 -13.43 4.13 3.90
N ASP A 198 -13.83 5.32 3.44
CA ASP A 198 -12.92 6.35 2.89
C ASP A 198 -11.83 6.80 3.88
N THR A 199 -12.03 6.53 5.16
CA THR A 199 -11.07 6.88 6.20
C THR A 199 -9.81 5.99 6.14
N LYS A 200 -9.87 4.76 5.63
CA LYS A 200 -8.68 3.91 5.49
C LYS A 200 -7.65 4.55 4.55
N PRO A 201 -7.94 4.94 3.30
CA PRO A 201 -6.98 5.64 2.45
C PRO A 201 -6.58 7.02 2.99
N PHE A 202 -7.46 7.73 3.72
CA PHE A 202 -7.09 8.96 4.41
C PHE A 202 -5.91 8.76 5.37
N HIS A 203 -5.82 7.63 6.07
CA HIS A 203 -4.71 7.35 6.97
C HIS A 203 -3.35 7.45 6.27
N VAL A 204 -3.25 6.94 5.03
CA VAL A 204 -2.00 6.95 4.24
C VAL A 204 -1.61 8.38 3.86
N GLY A 205 -2.58 9.15 3.34
CA GLY A 205 -2.33 10.55 3.00
C GLY A 205 -1.99 11.42 4.21
N ALA A 206 -2.68 11.21 5.33
CA ALA A 206 -2.42 11.92 6.57
C ALA A 206 -1.02 11.60 7.14
N ALA A 207 -0.57 10.34 7.04
CA ALA A 207 0.77 9.95 7.45
C ALA A 207 1.85 10.59 6.56
N ALA A 208 1.63 10.64 5.23
CA ALA A 208 2.52 11.35 4.30
C ALA A 208 2.65 12.83 4.66
N GLN A 209 1.51 13.51 4.86
CA GLN A 209 1.46 14.92 5.24
C GLN A 209 2.12 15.17 6.60
N ALA A 210 1.85 14.31 7.59
CA ALA A 210 2.41 14.42 8.93
C ALA A 210 3.94 14.28 8.94
N GLY A 211 4.48 13.28 8.23
CA GLY A 211 5.92 13.07 8.12
C GLY A 211 6.63 14.22 7.40
N LEU A 212 6.09 14.66 6.27
CA LEU A 212 6.58 15.82 5.52
C LEU A 212 6.62 17.08 6.39
N GLN A 213 5.52 17.39 7.09
CA GLN A 213 5.46 18.55 7.97
C GLN A 213 6.46 18.45 9.12
N SER A 214 6.68 17.25 9.67
CA SER A 214 7.63 17.01 10.76
C SER A 214 9.07 17.32 10.32
N ALA A 215 9.47 16.91 9.10
CA ALA A 215 10.77 17.23 8.54
C ALA A 215 10.96 18.74 8.31
N LEU A 216 9.95 19.43 7.79
CA LEU A 216 9.98 20.89 7.59
C LEU A 216 10.08 21.66 8.90
N LEU A 217 9.32 21.25 9.94
CA LEU A 217 9.38 21.85 11.28
C LEU A 217 10.78 21.68 11.89
N ALA A 218 11.34 20.47 11.82
CA ALA A 218 12.68 20.19 12.32
C ALA A 218 13.77 21.00 11.58
N LYS A 219 13.66 21.12 10.24
CA LYS A 219 14.53 21.97 9.42
C LYS A 219 14.49 23.42 9.87
N SER A 220 13.33 23.91 10.24
CA SER A 220 13.09 25.27 10.73
C SER A 220 13.50 25.50 12.18
N GLY A 221 14.06 24.49 12.85
CA GLY A 221 14.56 24.60 14.22
C GLY A 221 13.56 24.22 15.32
N PHE A 222 12.39 23.65 14.97
CA PHE A 222 11.40 23.21 15.95
C PHE A 222 11.99 22.16 16.91
N GLY A 223 11.60 22.23 18.19
CA GLY A 223 12.06 21.33 19.24
C GLY A 223 11.45 19.93 19.15
N GLY A 224 12.16 18.92 19.64
CA GLY A 224 11.69 17.52 19.73
C GLY A 224 12.64 16.69 20.58
N SER A 225 12.18 15.53 21.03
CA SER A 225 13.04 14.56 21.74
C SER A 225 14.09 14.01 20.77
N LEU A 226 15.27 13.67 21.28
CA LEU A 226 16.30 12.97 20.50
C LEU A 226 16.15 11.44 20.56
N GLU A 227 15.20 10.94 21.35
CA GLU A 227 14.91 9.53 21.64
C GLU A 227 13.41 9.24 21.50
N GLY A 228 12.74 9.85 20.52
CA GLY A 228 11.29 9.82 20.37
C GLY A 228 10.69 8.41 20.22
N LEU A 229 11.46 7.47 19.67
CA LEU A 229 11.01 6.09 19.47
C LEU A 229 11.19 5.24 20.73
N GLU A 230 12.39 5.19 21.31
CA GLU A 230 12.79 4.23 22.34
C GLU A 230 12.70 4.73 23.79
N ALA A 231 12.49 6.03 24.03
CA ALA A 231 12.40 6.57 25.39
C ALA A 231 11.30 5.88 26.21
N LYS A 232 11.40 5.86 27.54
CA LYS A 232 10.41 5.23 28.44
C LYS A 232 8.95 5.62 28.16
N ARG A 233 8.71 6.83 27.65
CA ARG A 233 7.42 7.34 27.18
C ARG A 233 7.47 7.65 25.69
N GLY A 234 8.36 6.97 24.97
CA GLY A 234 8.50 7.06 23.53
C GLY A 234 7.45 6.23 22.79
N TRP A 235 7.46 6.39 21.50
CA TRP A 235 6.44 5.81 20.62
C TRP A 235 6.27 4.29 20.83
N SER A 236 7.35 3.50 20.78
CA SER A 236 7.26 2.03 20.85
C SER A 236 6.62 1.53 22.13
N HIS A 237 6.94 2.16 23.27
CA HIS A 237 6.39 1.79 24.58
C HIS A 237 4.93 2.25 24.80
N VAL A 238 4.49 3.28 24.07
CA VAL A 238 3.11 3.79 24.20
C VAL A 238 2.14 3.02 23.32
N VAL A 239 2.58 2.62 22.11
CA VAL A 239 1.67 2.03 21.09
C VAL A 239 1.66 0.51 21.11
N SER A 240 2.54 -0.15 21.86
CA SER A 240 2.64 -1.61 21.92
C SER A 240 3.14 -2.09 23.27
N THR A 241 2.74 -3.31 23.65
CA THR A 241 3.30 -4.06 24.78
C THR A 241 4.55 -4.85 24.39
N ARG A 242 4.77 -5.08 23.09
CA ARG A 242 6.00 -5.63 22.53
C ARG A 242 6.89 -4.50 22.05
N GLU A 243 8.18 -4.60 22.36
CA GLU A 243 9.18 -3.66 21.89
C GLU A 243 10.49 -4.41 21.61
N ASN A 244 10.94 -4.41 20.35
CA ASN A 244 12.20 -5.02 19.93
C ASN A 244 13.03 -4.06 19.04
N LEU A 245 12.82 -2.77 19.23
CA LEU A 245 13.32 -1.72 18.34
C LEU A 245 14.84 -1.74 18.18
N THR A 246 15.59 -1.98 19.25
CA THR A 246 17.05 -2.00 19.20
C THR A 246 17.58 -3.16 18.33
N ALA A 247 16.98 -4.33 18.43
CA ALA A 247 17.39 -5.49 17.63
C ALA A 247 17.08 -5.28 16.16
N GLU A 248 15.87 -4.79 15.83
CA GLU A 248 15.48 -4.55 14.44
C GLU A 248 16.36 -3.46 13.78
N ILE A 249 16.60 -2.35 14.46
CA ILE A 249 17.46 -1.27 13.96
C ILE A 249 18.92 -1.73 13.78
N SER A 250 19.39 -2.69 14.57
CA SER A 250 20.77 -3.19 14.44
C SER A 250 21.03 -3.94 13.14
N THR A 251 19.99 -4.36 12.40
CA THR A 251 20.09 -5.09 11.12
C THR A 251 20.04 -4.18 9.89
N LEU A 252 19.99 -2.84 10.07
CA LEU A 252 20.01 -1.89 8.97
C LEU A 252 21.29 -2.00 8.12
N GLY A 253 21.09 -2.14 6.82
CA GLY A 253 22.19 -2.34 5.86
C GLY A 253 22.56 -3.81 5.61
N ASP A 254 22.23 -4.72 6.53
CA ASP A 254 22.43 -6.17 6.36
C ASP A 254 21.16 -6.86 5.84
N VAL A 255 20.00 -6.45 6.35
CA VAL A 255 18.69 -6.96 5.95
C VAL A 255 17.87 -5.81 5.36
N TRP A 256 17.57 -5.92 4.07
CA TRP A 256 16.76 -4.94 3.33
C TRP A 256 15.28 -5.31 3.41
N GLU A 257 14.51 -4.52 4.16
CA GLU A 257 13.06 -4.75 4.30
C GLU A 257 12.30 -4.47 3.01
N ILE A 258 12.74 -3.50 2.23
CA ILE A 258 12.13 -3.21 0.93
C ILE A 258 12.16 -4.43 -0.01
N SER A 259 13.16 -5.31 0.11
CA SER A 259 13.25 -6.55 -0.68
C SER A 259 12.15 -7.57 -0.34
N ARG A 260 11.44 -7.37 0.78
CA ARG A 260 10.29 -8.18 1.20
C ARG A 260 8.95 -7.58 0.78
N ASN A 261 9.00 -6.55 -0.05
CA ASN A 261 7.80 -5.91 -0.58
C ASN A 261 7.12 -6.85 -1.59
N THR A 262 5.81 -6.93 -1.54
CA THR A 262 4.97 -7.78 -2.40
C THR A 262 3.96 -6.92 -3.14
N PHE A 263 3.52 -7.36 -4.31
CA PHE A 263 2.59 -6.61 -5.15
C PHE A 263 1.27 -7.36 -5.26
N LYS A 264 0.18 -6.69 -4.92
CA LYS A 264 -1.15 -7.30 -4.94
C LYS A 264 -1.60 -7.63 -6.39
N PRO A 265 -2.05 -8.86 -6.66
CA PRO A 265 -2.71 -9.21 -7.92
C PRO A 265 -4.19 -8.78 -7.93
N TYR A 266 -4.80 -8.57 -6.75
CA TYR A 266 -6.22 -8.26 -6.57
C TYR A 266 -6.41 -7.01 -5.70
N PRO A 267 -7.43 -6.15 -5.99
CA PRO A 267 -7.68 -4.89 -5.28
C PRO A 267 -8.52 -5.10 -4.01
N CYS A 268 -8.05 -5.93 -3.09
CA CYS A 268 -8.76 -6.29 -1.87
C CYS A 268 -7.79 -6.65 -0.74
N ASP A 269 -8.30 -7.05 0.42
CA ASP A 269 -7.43 -7.47 1.52
C ASP A 269 -6.56 -8.67 1.11
N ARG A 270 -5.25 -8.57 1.38
CA ARG A 270 -4.26 -9.58 1.01
C ARG A 270 -4.57 -10.97 1.60
N ILE A 271 -5.22 -11.00 2.75
CA ILE A 271 -5.49 -12.25 3.47
C ILE A 271 -6.41 -13.21 2.70
N ILE A 272 -7.20 -12.71 1.72
CA ILE A 272 -8.10 -13.52 0.90
C ILE A 272 -7.53 -13.87 -0.48
N HIS A 273 -6.34 -13.38 -0.83
CA HIS A 273 -5.78 -13.58 -2.17
C HIS A 273 -5.56 -15.05 -2.52
N ALA A 274 -5.10 -15.88 -1.58
CA ALA A 274 -4.91 -17.32 -1.82
C ALA A 274 -6.23 -18.03 -2.13
N ALA A 275 -7.31 -17.63 -1.50
CA ALA A 275 -8.64 -18.16 -1.79
C ALA A 275 -9.12 -17.71 -3.18
N ILE A 276 -8.89 -16.44 -3.55
CA ILE A 276 -9.20 -15.90 -4.89
C ILE A 276 -8.46 -16.69 -5.97
N ASP A 277 -7.14 -16.90 -5.80
CA ASP A 277 -6.34 -17.71 -6.73
C ASP A 277 -6.94 -19.11 -6.94
N GLY A 278 -7.31 -19.75 -5.85
CA GLY A 278 -7.92 -21.07 -5.91
C GLY A 278 -9.26 -21.08 -6.64
N TRP A 279 -10.10 -20.07 -6.42
CA TRP A 279 -11.40 -19.96 -7.09
C TRP A 279 -11.27 -19.60 -8.58
N ILE A 280 -10.30 -18.78 -8.96
CA ILE A 280 -9.98 -18.50 -10.39
C ILE A 280 -9.52 -19.79 -11.07
N GLN A 281 -8.63 -20.58 -10.43
CA GLN A 281 -8.20 -21.87 -10.98
C GLN A 281 -9.37 -22.87 -11.10
N ILE A 282 -10.33 -22.85 -10.17
CA ILE A 282 -11.56 -23.66 -10.28
C ILE A 282 -12.43 -23.17 -11.44
N HIS A 283 -12.58 -21.84 -11.61
CA HIS A 283 -13.28 -21.25 -12.76
C HIS A 283 -12.71 -21.78 -14.08
N ASP A 284 -11.40 -21.62 -14.28
CA ASP A 284 -10.72 -22.02 -15.52
C ASP A 284 -10.90 -23.51 -15.80
N LYS A 285 -10.78 -24.33 -14.77
CA LYS A 285 -10.99 -25.77 -14.86
C LYS A 285 -12.45 -26.11 -15.18
N ALA A 286 -13.41 -25.44 -14.58
CA ALA A 286 -14.83 -25.63 -14.83
C ALA A 286 -15.19 -25.26 -16.27
N VAL A 287 -14.70 -24.12 -16.79
CA VAL A 287 -14.88 -23.68 -18.18
C VAL A 287 -14.27 -24.71 -19.15
N LYS A 288 -13.03 -25.16 -18.89
CA LYS A 288 -12.37 -26.20 -19.70
C LYS A 288 -13.13 -27.52 -19.73
N ASP A 289 -13.73 -27.90 -18.60
CA ASP A 289 -14.51 -29.13 -18.46
C ASP A 289 -15.97 -28.98 -18.95
N GLY A 290 -16.39 -27.82 -19.44
CA GLY A 290 -17.74 -27.53 -19.93
C GLY A 290 -18.81 -27.49 -18.82
N LEU A 291 -18.42 -27.16 -17.57
CA LEU A 291 -19.36 -27.03 -16.45
C LEU A 291 -20.03 -25.66 -16.46
N ASP A 292 -21.29 -25.62 -16.13
CA ASP A 292 -22.06 -24.38 -15.99
C ASP A 292 -21.84 -23.77 -14.60
N LEU A 293 -21.12 -22.65 -14.55
CA LEU A 293 -20.80 -21.92 -13.32
C LEU A 293 -22.04 -21.33 -12.62
N THR A 294 -23.17 -21.20 -13.30
CA THR A 294 -24.45 -20.80 -12.66
C THR A 294 -25.08 -21.95 -11.87
N LYS A 295 -24.62 -23.19 -12.08
CA LYS A 295 -25.09 -24.43 -11.45
C LYS A 295 -24.20 -24.87 -10.28
N ILE A 296 -23.52 -23.93 -9.65
CA ILE A 296 -22.80 -24.19 -8.39
C ILE A 296 -23.82 -24.39 -7.28
N ALA A 297 -23.74 -25.52 -6.57
CA ALA A 297 -24.58 -25.86 -5.43
C ALA A 297 -23.99 -25.38 -4.10
N ASN A 298 -22.66 -25.50 -3.92
CA ASN A 298 -21.97 -25.14 -2.70
C ASN A 298 -20.53 -24.69 -2.98
N VAL A 299 -20.05 -23.71 -2.24
CA VAL A 299 -18.65 -23.23 -2.26
C VAL A 299 -18.10 -23.31 -0.85
N THR A 300 -16.94 -23.89 -0.67
CA THR A 300 -16.26 -23.98 0.63
C THR A 300 -14.85 -23.45 0.56
N ALA A 301 -14.42 -22.82 1.64
CA ALA A 301 -13.04 -22.47 1.86
C ALA A 301 -12.60 -22.85 3.29
N ARG A 302 -11.39 -23.33 3.43
CA ARG A 302 -10.70 -23.52 4.72
C ARG A 302 -9.44 -22.67 4.70
N THR A 303 -9.37 -21.69 5.61
CA THR A 303 -8.41 -20.59 5.60
C THR A 303 -7.83 -20.34 6.98
N HIS A 304 -6.80 -19.52 7.08
CA HIS A 304 -6.31 -19.02 8.36
C HIS A 304 -7.39 -18.20 9.10
N PRO A 305 -7.48 -18.25 10.46
CA PRO A 305 -8.51 -17.51 11.22
C PRO A 305 -8.59 -16.02 10.97
N ARG A 306 -7.48 -15.37 10.60
CA ARG A 306 -7.46 -13.92 10.27
C ARG A 306 -8.31 -13.57 9.05
N VAL A 307 -8.60 -14.53 8.17
CA VAL A 307 -9.52 -14.29 7.04
C VAL A 307 -10.90 -13.88 7.55
N LEU A 308 -11.49 -14.68 8.43
CA LEU A 308 -12.79 -14.35 9.01
C LEU A 308 -12.71 -13.15 9.96
N PHE A 309 -11.58 -12.95 10.66
CA PHE A 309 -11.42 -11.78 11.52
C PHE A 309 -11.47 -10.44 10.75
N LEU A 310 -10.94 -10.40 9.51
CA LEU A 310 -10.82 -9.18 8.71
C LEU A 310 -11.87 -9.04 7.59
N THR A 311 -12.43 -10.16 7.11
CA THR A 311 -13.21 -10.17 5.87
C THR A 311 -14.55 -10.94 5.97
N ASP A 312 -15.07 -11.12 7.17
CA ASP A 312 -16.34 -11.80 7.44
C ASP A 312 -17.55 -10.86 7.23
N ASP A 313 -17.68 -10.32 6.02
CA ASP A 313 -18.85 -9.55 5.62
C ASP A 313 -19.64 -10.32 4.54
N PRO A 314 -20.71 -11.05 4.89
CA PRO A 314 -21.51 -11.82 3.94
C PRO A 314 -22.46 -10.94 3.10
N LYS A 315 -22.63 -9.65 3.44
CA LYS A 315 -23.61 -8.76 2.81
C LYS A 315 -23.03 -7.35 2.57
N PRO A 316 -21.91 -7.23 1.86
CA PRO A 316 -21.38 -5.91 1.57
C PRO A 316 -22.38 -5.07 0.77
N GLU A 317 -22.48 -3.79 1.09
CA GLU A 317 -23.40 -2.82 0.47
C GLU A 317 -22.69 -1.92 -0.56
N THR A 318 -21.36 -1.85 -0.51
CA THR A 318 -20.56 -1.04 -1.43
C THR A 318 -19.40 -1.85 -2.00
N GLY A 319 -18.84 -1.41 -3.13
CA GLY A 319 -17.65 -2.01 -3.71
C GLY A 319 -16.47 -2.00 -2.73
N LEU A 320 -16.33 -0.92 -1.94
CA LEU A 320 -15.29 -0.83 -0.93
C LEU A 320 -15.45 -1.87 0.18
N GLN A 321 -16.68 -2.12 0.67
CA GLN A 321 -16.97 -3.22 1.60
C GLN A 321 -16.73 -4.58 0.94
N GLY A 322 -17.05 -4.73 -0.36
CA GLY A 322 -16.76 -5.93 -1.13
C GLY A 322 -15.28 -6.35 -1.12
N LYS A 323 -14.36 -5.41 -1.03
CA LYS A 323 -12.90 -5.67 -0.90
C LYS A 323 -12.51 -6.32 0.44
N PHE A 324 -13.40 -6.25 1.44
CA PHE A 324 -13.27 -6.88 2.75
C PHE A 324 -14.32 -7.98 2.96
N SER A 325 -14.82 -8.59 1.87
CA SER A 325 -15.75 -9.71 1.90
C SER A 325 -15.17 -10.92 1.18
N VAL A 326 -14.77 -11.93 1.92
CA VAL A 326 -14.33 -13.22 1.36
C VAL A 326 -15.45 -13.90 0.55
N TYR A 327 -16.70 -13.66 0.90
CA TYR A 327 -17.88 -14.19 0.21
C TYR A 327 -18.10 -13.53 -1.15
N HIS A 328 -17.92 -12.20 -1.23
CA HIS A 328 -17.99 -11.47 -2.50
C HIS A 328 -16.83 -11.87 -3.40
N ALA A 329 -15.61 -11.90 -2.87
CA ALA A 329 -14.42 -12.31 -3.61
C ALA A 329 -14.56 -13.72 -4.21
N ALA A 330 -15.09 -14.68 -3.46
CA ALA A 330 -15.40 -16.02 -3.94
C ALA A 330 -16.35 -15.99 -5.14
N SER A 331 -17.43 -15.22 -5.02
CA SER A 331 -18.47 -15.18 -6.03
C SER A 331 -17.98 -14.56 -7.33
N VAL A 332 -17.24 -13.45 -7.28
CA VAL A 332 -16.71 -12.81 -8.51
C VAL A 332 -15.61 -13.63 -9.15
N ALA A 333 -14.70 -14.21 -8.37
CA ALA A 333 -13.64 -15.08 -8.88
C ALA A 333 -14.20 -16.32 -9.60
N LEU A 334 -15.24 -16.94 -9.03
CA LEU A 334 -15.87 -18.11 -9.64
C LEU A 334 -16.72 -17.77 -10.87
N LEU A 335 -17.44 -16.67 -10.87
CA LEU A 335 -18.32 -16.31 -11.99
C LEU A 335 -17.57 -15.71 -13.18
N PHE A 336 -16.57 -14.88 -12.91
CA PHE A 336 -15.89 -14.12 -13.96
C PHE A 336 -14.48 -14.62 -14.28
N GLY A 337 -13.87 -15.48 -13.46
CA GLY A 337 -12.49 -15.94 -13.62
C GLY A 337 -11.45 -14.84 -13.34
N GLU A 338 -11.88 -13.75 -12.73
CA GLU A 338 -11.03 -12.60 -12.40
C GLU A 338 -11.53 -11.86 -11.16
N ALA A 339 -10.64 -11.09 -10.55
CA ALA A 339 -10.93 -10.24 -9.41
C ALA A 339 -10.16 -8.91 -9.56
N THR A 340 -10.51 -8.14 -10.61
CA THR A 340 -9.94 -6.82 -10.92
C THR A 340 -10.78 -5.71 -10.27
N PRO A 341 -10.39 -4.44 -10.33
CA PRO A 341 -11.20 -3.34 -9.79
C PRO A 341 -12.67 -3.33 -10.26
N THR A 342 -12.95 -3.84 -11.46
CA THR A 342 -14.31 -3.93 -12.03
C THR A 342 -15.22 -4.84 -11.21
N GLN A 343 -14.68 -5.90 -10.60
CA GLN A 343 -15.43 -6.84 -9.78
C GLN A 343 -15.68 -6.33 -8.35
N PHE A 344 -15.11 -5.18 -7.97
CA PHE A 344 -15.27 -4.56 -6.64
C PHE A 344 -15.92 -3.17 -6.72
N THR A 345 -16.85 -3.00 -7.67
CA THR A 345 -17.70 -1.80 -7.78
C THR A 345 -19.04 -2.01 -7.05
N ASP A 346 -19.75 -0.92 -6.76
CA ASP A 346 -21.10 -1.01 -6.17
C ASP A 346 -22.05 -1.82 -7.07
N GLU A 347 -21.92 -1.68 -8.40
CA GLU A 347 -22.70 -2.46 -9.36
C GLU A 347 -22.41 -3.96 -9.25
N ALA A 348 -21.14 -4.35 -9.11
CA ALA A 348 -20.75 -5.75 -8.96
C ALA A 348 -21.27 -6.35 -7.65
N VAL A 349 -21.22 -5.59 -6.56
CA VAL A 349 -21.75 -6.02 -5.24
C VAL A 349 -23.26 -6.25 -5.28
N HIS A 350 -24.01 -5.47 -6.05
CA HIS A 350 -25.46 -5.58 -6.20
C HIS A 350 -25.90 -6.49 -7.37
N ASN A 351 -24.95 -7.10 -8.11
CA ASN A 351 -25.29 -8.02 -9.18
C ASN A 351 -26.02 -9.26 -8.61
N LYS A 352 -27.19 -9.54 -9.16
CA LYS A 352 -28.08 -10.62 -8.67
C LYS A 352 -27.38 -11.99 -8.64
N THR A 353 -26.67 -12.35 -9.71
CA THR A 353 -25.98 -13.64 -9.82
C THR A 353 -24.85 -13.75 -8.78
N VAL A 354 -24.12 -12.64 -8.53
CA VAL A 354 -23.09 -12.57 -7.49
C VAL A 354 -23.72 -12.75 -6.11
N ILE A 355 -24.85 -12.08 -5.82
CA ILE A 355 -25.58 -12.21 -4.55
C ILE A 355 -26.07 -13.66 -4.34
N GLU A 356 -26.64 -14.29 -5.36
CA GLU A 356 -27.12 -15.68 -5.28
C GLU A 356 -25.99 -16.67 -5.00
N LEU A 357 -24.82 -16.50 -5.63
CA LEU A 357 -23.66 -17.36 -5.37
C LEU A 357 -23.05 -17.07 -3.98
N ARG A 358 -22.97 -15.80 -3.57
CA ARG A 358 -22.45 -15.38 -2.28
C ARG A 358 -23.13 -16.08 -1.10
N GLN A 359 -24.44 -16.35 -1.22
CA GLN A 359 -25.23 -17.07 -0.21
C GLN A 359 -24.87 -18.57 -0.09
N LYS A 360 -24.13 -19.12 -1.07
CA LYS A 360 -23.70 -20.51 -1.10
C LYS A 360 -22.25 -20.69 -0.62
N VAL A 361 -21.57 -19.60 -0.25
CA VAL A 361 -20.17 -19.62 0.20
C VAL A 361 -20.10 -19.87 1.70
N ASN A 362 -19.32 -20.86 2.07
CA ASN A 362 -19.07 -21.28 3.46
C ASN A 362 -17.56 -21.25 3.72
N VAL A 363 -17.12 -20.41 4.65
CA VAL A 363 -15.72 -20.28 5.03
C VAL A 363 -15.51 -20.81 6.44
N THR A 364 -14.48 -21.62 6.62
CA THR A 364 -14.06 -22.17 7.92
C THR A 364 -12.62 -21.80 8.22
N SER A 365 -12.31 -21.60 9.50
CA SER A 365 -10.96 -21.29 9.97
C SER A 365 -10.20 -22.53 10.43
N ASP A 366 -8.89 -22.58 10.17
CA ASP A 366 -7.98 -23.60 10.64
C ASP A 366 -6.60 -22.98 10.88
N ASP A 367 -6.13 -23.01 12.14
CA ASP A 367 -4.82 -22.46 12.55
C ASP A 367 -3.61 -23.15 11.87
N LYS A 368 -3.81 -24.30 11.23
CA LYS A 368 -2.78 -25.01 10.48
C LYS A 368 -2.63 -24.51 9.04
N VAL A 369 -3.56 -23.71 8.56
CA VAL A 369 -3.48 -23.08 7.24
C VAL A 369 -2.64 -21.81 7.37
N SER A 370 -1.66 -21.65 6.48
CA SER A 370 -0.85 -20.43 6.41
C SER A 370 -1.70 -19.19 6.09
N GLU A 371 -1.30 -18.01 6.58
CA GLU A 371 -1.91 -16.74 6.17
C GLU A 371 -1.83 -16.47 4.65
N HIS A 372 -0.92 -17.16 3.96
CA HIS A 372 -0.69 -17.02 2.51
C HIS A 372 -1.30 -18.17 1.69
N GLY A 373 -2.00 -19.11 2.35
CA GLY A 373 -2.57 -20.29 1.71
C GLY A 373 -4.07 -20.42 1.91
N ALA A 374 -4.71 -21.26 1.09
CA ALA A 374 -6.13 -21.62 1.22
C ALA A 374 -6.44 -22.97 0.59
N PHE A 375 -7.41 -23.67 1.16
CA PHE A 375 -8.06 -24.82 0.52
C PHE A 375 -9.45 -24.38 0.09
N VAL A 376 -9.75 -24.47 -1.21
CA VAL A 376 -11.06 -24.09 -1.75
C VAL A 376 -11.69 -25.23 -2.51
N ALA A 377 -13.01 -25.37 -2.44
CA ALA A 377 -13.73 -26.37 -3.18
C ALA A 377 -15.09 -25.84 -3.65
N VAL A 378 -15.54 -26.37 -4.79
CA VAL A 378 -16.83 -26.07 -5.38
C VAL A 378 -17.54 -27.38 -5.73
N GLU A 379 -18.79 -27.50 -5.33
CA GLU A 379 -19.67 -28.59 -5.70
C GLU A 379 -20.76 -28.07 -6.64
N PHE A 380 -20.96 -28.78 -7.75
CA PHE A 380 -21.98 -28.45 -8.75
C PHE A 380 -23.25 -29.26 -8.52
N GLU A 381 -24.40 -28.78 -9.01
CA GLU A 381 -25.71 -29.45 -8.88
C GLU A 381 -25.72 -30.88 -9.46
N ASN A 382 -24.84 -31.18 -10.40
CA ASN A 382 -24.67 -32.52 -10.97
C ASN A 382 -23.79 -33.46 -10.11
N GLY A 383 -23.37 -33.01 -8.91
CA GLY A 383 -22.55 -33.78 -7.99
C GLY A 383 -21.03 -33.74 -8.30
N LYS A 384 -20.61 -33.08 -9.38
CA LYS A 384 -19.17 -32.91 -9.66
C LYS A 384 -18.54 -31.96 -8.64
N LYS A 385 -17.36 -32.30 -8.15
CA LYS A 385 -16.60 -31.51 -7.20
C LYS A 385 -15.22 -31.14 -7.76
N LEU A 386 -14.82 -29.88 -7.60
CA LEU A 386 -13.49 -29.37 -7.91
C LEU A 386 -12.87 -28.83 -6.62
N GLU A 387 -11.60 -29.16 -6.39
CA GLU A 387 -10.85 -28.74 -5.19
C GLU A 387 -9.47 -28.23 -5.63
N ILE A 388 -9.02 -27.16 -5.00
CA ILE A 388 -7.69 -26.56 -5.21
C ILE A 388 -7.09 -26.23 -3.83
N HIS A 389 -5.81 -26.52 -3.67
CA HIS A 389 -4.97 -26.02 -2.59
C HIS A 389 -3.98 -25.03 -3.15
N VAL A 390 -4.00 -23.81 -2.63
CA VAL A 390 -3.00 -22.77 -2.89
C VAL A 390 -2.12 -22.67 -1.66
N GLU A 391 -0.84 -22.93 -1.82
CA GLU A 391 0.15 -22.81 -0.75
C GLU A 391 0.69 -21.38 -0.66
N HIS A 392 0.97 -20.76 -1.80
CA HIS A 392 1.46 -19.39 -1.95
C HIS A 392 0.70 -18.69 -3.07
N THR A 393 -0.06 -17.66 -2.71
CA THR A 393 -0.80 -16.85 -3.68
C THR A 393 0.15 -16.14 -4.65
N ILE A 394 -0.30 -15.88 -5.88
CA ILE A 394 0.44 -15.02 -6.82
C ILE A 394 0.61 -13.62 -6.22
N GLY A 395 1.72 -12.97 -6.50
CA GLY A 395 2.07 -11.67 -5.91
C GLY A 395 2.62 -11.76 -4.49
N SER A 396 2.72 -12.95 -3.88
CA SER A 396 3.44 -13.15 -2.62
C SER A 396 4.96 -13.13 -2.85
N TYR A 397 5.71 -13.14 -1.75
CA TYR A 397 7.18 -13.18 -1.80
C TYR A 397 7.69 -14.49 -2.42
N GLU A 398 7.01 -15.60 -2.16
CA GLU A 398 7.34 -16.93 -2.66
C GLU A 398 6.88 -17.16 -4.11
N ASN A 399 5.90 -16.40 -4.59
CA ASN A 399 5.32 -16.48 -5.93
C ASN A 399 5.09 -15.06 -6.50
N PRO A 400 6.18 -14.31 -6.79
CA PRO A 400 6.09 -12.90 -7.16
C PRO A 400 5.45 -12.67 -8.53
N LEU A 401 4.82 -11.51 -8.69
CA LEU A 401 4.34 -11.06 -10.00
C LEU A 401 5.53 -10.73 -10.92
N ASP A 402 5.42 -11.12 -12.18
CA ASP A 402 6.38 -10.74 -13.20
C ASP A 402 6.21 -9.25 -13.60
N GLU A 403 7.24 -8.71 -14.25
CA GLU A 403 7.25 -7.31 -14.68
C GLU A 403 6.15 -7.01 -15.70
N LYS A 404 5.86 -7.97 -16.60
CA LYS A 404 4.80 -7.81 -17.60
C LYS A 404 3.43 -7.63 -16.94
N PHE A 405 3.13 -8.40 -15.90
CA PHE A 405 1.90 -8.26 -15.14
C PHE A 405 1.82 -6.88 -14.48
N LEU A 406 2.91 -6.44 -13.82
CA LEU A 406 2.96 -5.13 -13.17
C LEU A 406 2.79 -3.98 -14.17
N HIS A 407 3.39 -4.07 -15.36
CA HIS A 407 3.21 -3.09 -16.42
C HIS A 407 1.78 -3.08 -16.96
N THR A 408 1.18 -4.25 -17.21
CA THR A 408 -0.23 -4.34 -17.65
C THR A 408 -1.15 -3.72 -16.63
N LYS A 409 -1.00 -4.09 -15.36
CA LYS A 409 -1.75 -3.55 -14.23
C LYS A 409 -1.65 -2.02 -14.14
N PHE A 410 -0.44 -1.46 -14.34
CA PHE A 410 -0.23 -0.01 -14.39
C PHE A 410 -0.97 0.63 -15.57
N LEU A 411 -0.78 0.08 -16.78
CA LEU A 411 -1.34 0.65 -18.02
C LEU A 411 -2.87 0.64 -18.01
N ASP A 412 -3.49 -0.44 -17.57
CA ASP A 412 -4.93 -0.57 -17.49
C ASP A 412 -5.51 0.46 -16.49
N HIS A 413 -4.89 0.57 -15.32
CA HIS A 413 -5.39 1.46 -14.27
C HIS A 413 -5.19 2.94 -14.63
N VAL A 414 -4.01 3.30 -15.09
CA VAL A 414 -3.66 4.68 -15.47
C VAL A 414 -4.31 5.10 -16.80
N GLY A 415 -4.41 4.15 -17.77
CA GLY A 415 -5.03 4.41 -19.06
C GLY A 415 -6.47 4.88 -18.95
N ASN A 416 -7.23 4.29 -18.04
CA ASN A 416 -8.61 4.70 -17.74
C ASN A 416 -8.73 6.17 -17.27
N GLN A 417 -7.70 6.69 -16.58
CA GLN A 417 -7.70 8.04 -16.02
C GLN A 417 -7.16 9.11 -16.98
N ILE A 418 -6.05 8.81 -17.67
CA ILE A 418 -5.34 9.81 -18.49
C ILE A 418 -5.20 9.42 -19.97
N GLY A 419 -5.67 8.25 -20.38
CA GLY A 419 -5.57 7.69 -21.73
C GLY A 419 -4.24 6.98 -22.01
N ASP A 420 -4.28 6.01 -22.92
CA ASP A 420 -3.21 5.01 -23.14
C ASP A 420 -1.85 5.60 -23.49
N VAL A 421 -1.81 6.66 -24.33
CA VAL A 421 -0.54 7.29 -24.73
C VAL A 421 0.18 7.90 -23.53
N ARG A 422 -0.56 8.64 -22.69
CA ARG A 422 0.00 9.24 -21.49
C ARG A 422 0.34 8.21 -20.41
N ALA A 423 -0.45 7.13 -20.32
CA ALA A 423 -0.15 6.01 -19.43
C ALA A 423 1.19 5.34 -19.79
N LYS A 424 1.47 5.14 -21.07
CA LYS A 424 2.78 4.61 -21.55
C LYS A 424 3.93 5.56 -21.23
N ASN A 425 3.74 6.87 -21.42
CA ASN A 425 4.75 7.87 -21.07
C ASN A 425 5.01 7.88 -19.56
N ALA A 426 3.94 7.83 -18.76
CA ALA A 426 4.04 7.76 -17.30
C ALA A 426 4.81 6.50 -16.85
N LEU A 427 4.45 5.31 -17.37
CA LEU A 427 5.14 4.07 -17.03
C LEU A 427 6.63 4.17 -17.38
N SER A 428 6.97 4.64 -18.59
CA SER A 428 8.37 4.82 -19.00
C SER A 428 9.13 5.77 -18.09
N ALA A 429 8.52 6.88 -17.66
CA ALA A 429 9.15 7.85 -16.78
C ALA A 429 9.38 7.28 -15.37
N PHE A 430 8.39 6.63 -14.78
CA PHE A 430 8.54 6.03 -13.44
C PHE A 430 9.46 4.80 -13.43
N ALA A 431 9.42 3.95 -14.46
CA ALA A 431 10.35 2.83 -14.60
C ALA A 431 11.79 3.29 -14.84
N GLY A 432 11.98 4.44 -15.48
CA GLY A 432 13.28 5.05 -15.73
C GLY A 432 13.75 6.02 -14.64
N ILE A 433 13.08 6.10 -13.49
CA ILE A 433 13.30 7.16 -12.48
C ILE A 433 14.74 7.27 -12.00
N ALA A 434 15.45 6.14 -11.88
CA ALA A 434 16.86 6.13 -11.43
C ALA A 434 17.78 7.01 -12.30
N ASN A 435 17.47 7.14 -13.59
CA ASN A 435 18.25 7.89 -14.56
C ASN A 435 17.80 9.36 -14.73
N MET A 436 16.79 9.79 -14.00
CA MET A 436 16.28 11.16 -14.11
C MET A 436 17.25 12.16 -13.47
N ALA A 437 17.57 13.23 -14.19
CA ALA A 437 18.33 14.34 -13.65
C ALA A 437 17.49 15.17 -12.65
N ASP A 438 16.16 15.20 -12.83
CA ASP A 438 15.23 15.92 -11.97
C ASP A 438 13.88 15.21 -11.90
N VAL A 439 13.63 14.51 -10.80
CA VAL A 439 12.35 13.83 -10.50
C VAL A 439 11.21 14.83 -10.33
N GLY A 440 11.50 16.06 -9.92
CA GLY A 440 10.50 17.14 -9.82
C GLY A 440 9.80 17.47 -11.15
N GLN A 441 10.34 17.00 -12.28
CA GLN A 441 9.73 17.20 -13.61
C GLN A 441 8.92 15.98 -14.09
N ILE A 442 8.79 14.91 -13.28
CA ILE A 442 8.20 13.66 -13.74
C ILE A 442 6.75 13.82 -14.17
N SER A 443 5.96 14.63 -13.47
CA SER A 443 4.55 14.88 -13.79
C SER A 443 4.33 15.54 -15.15
N GLN A 444 5.35 16.22 -15.69
CA GLN A 444 5.27 16.86 -17.02
C GLN A 444 5.22 15.81 -18.16
N GLN A 445 5.71 14.57 -17.92
CA GLN A 445 5.73 13.50 -18.92
C GLN A 445 4.33 12.96 -19.26
N PHE A 446 3.33 13.21 -18.40
CA PHE A 446 1.97 12.72 -18.58
C PHE A 446 0.90 13.81 -18.30
N LYS A 447 1.30 15.07 -18.35
CA LYS A 447 0.40 16.21 -18.16
C LYS A 447 -0.72 16.20 -19.19
N LYS A 448 -1.94 16.60 -18.75
CA LYS A 448 -3.10 16.81 -19.63
C LYS A 448 -2.91 18.02 -20.54
#